data_8cbd0ef741a6974326feac0e4b2a455b
#
_entry.id   8cbd0ef741a6974326feac0e4b2a455b
#
_cell.length_a   1.000
_cell.length_b   1.000
_cell.length_c   1.000
_cell.angle_alpha   90.00
_cell.angle_beta   90.00
_cell.angle_gamma   90.00
#
_symmetry.space_group_name_H-M   'P 1'
#
loop_
_entity.id
_entity.type
_entity.pdbx_description
1 polymer ?
#
loop_
_entity_poly.entity_id
_entity_poly.type
_entity_poly.pdbx_seq_one_letter_code
_entity_poly.pdbx_strand_id
1 'polypeptide(L)'
;MEFDLWWLLVLPLMFALGWMASRVDLRQVRTERALRRDAPQAYYRGLNHLLNEQQDKAIDAFIETMTADPDTVDLHFALGNLFRRRGEYERAVRVHQNLLARADLPRDARERAQLALAQDFFKAGLLDRAESAYEDLLRTDYATQALTALLQISERTQDWHKAIARASELQQRATGTYQRQIAQYWCELAIQHHAAGRDEQAQRALDSALQAAPQNVRARLLRAQWAQARGDLAAALQTLESIDLVQPEFVALAAVQIAQLRQQLGQVEQGLAWLRQRLAQTPAIDVLDAVLLLDPDPQSRAYCAQQYLQQHRSLLALKRVLEHPAPGLPAAEATAAMQAAVDNALRSRQRYRCAACGFEARQYFWHCPGCQGWETYPPRRLEELSLLS
;
A
#
# COMPACT_ATOMS: atom_id res chain seq x y z
N MET A 1 -23.68 -74.92 -59.66
CA MET A 1 -23.36 -73.83 -58.79
C MET A 1 -24.62 -73.59 -57.97
N GLU A 2 -24.61 -74.13 -56.74
CA GLU A 2 -25.72 -73.94 -55.81
C GLU A 2 -25.54 -72.55 -55.20
N PHE A 3 -26.45 -71.63 -55.55
CA PHE A 3 -26.54 -70.37 -54.88
C PHE A 3 -27.15 -70.60 -53.51
N ASP A 4 -26.31 -70.51 -52.42
CA ASP A 4 -26.76 -70.67 -51.06
C ASP A 4 -27.73 -69.49 -50.73
N LEU A 5 -28.96 -69.87 -50.42
CA LEU A 5 -30.08 -68.93 -50.04
C LEU A 5 -29.71 -68.04 -48.85
N TRP A 6 -28.61 -68.33 -48.20
CA TRP A 6 -28.06 -67.55 -47.06
C TRP A 6 -27.61 -66.17 -47.40
N TRP A 7 -27.11 -65.95 -48.61
CA TRP A 7 -26.69 -64.63 -49.04
C TRP A 7 -27.85 -63.62 -49.18
N LEU A 8 -29.08 -64.10 -49.41
CA LEU A 8 -30.30 -63.34 -49.47
C LEU A 8 -30.72 -62.76 -48.11
N LEU A 9 -30.29 -63.35 -46.99
CA LEU A 9 -30.55 -62.89 -45.62
C LEU A 9 -29.41 -62.00 -45.07
N VAL A 10 -28.17 -62.22 -45.49
CA VAL A 10 -27.02 -61.42 -45.08
C VAL A 10 -27.04 -59.99 -45.66
N LEU A 11 -27.45 -59.82 -46.93
CA LEU A 11 -27.52 -58.52 -47.58
C LEU A 11 -28.48 -57.52 -46.90
N PRO A 12 -29.73 -57.87 -46.54
CA PRO A 12 -30.60 -56.93 -45.84
C PRO A 12 -30.14 -56.68 -44.40
N LEU A 13 -29.48 -57.63 -43.72
CA LEU A 13 -28.94 -57.48 -42.40
C LEU A 13 -27.76 -56.47 -42.38
N MET A 14 -26.83 -56.59 -43.34
CA MET A 14 -25.71 -55.66 -43.52
C MET A 14 -26.20 -54.29 -43.90
N PHE A 15 -27.24 -54.19 -44.73
CA PHE A 15 -27.88 -52.92 -45.07
C PHE A 15 -28.57 -52.28 -43.86
N ALA A 16 -29.28 -53.05 -43.05
CA ALA A 16 -29.94 -52.57 -41.82
C ALA A 16 -28.91 -52.11 -40.76
N LEU A 17 -27.80 -52.84 -40.58
CA LEU A 17 -26.70 -52.44 -39.65
C LEU A 17 -25.97 -51.19 -40.17
N GLY A 18 -25.67 -51.09 -41.46
CA GLY A 18 -25.08 -49.90 -42.07
C GLY A 18 -25.99 -48.66 -42.01
N TRP A 19 -27.31 -48.87 -42.21
CA TRP A 19 -28.29 -47.77 -42.08
C TRP A 19 -28.47 -47.32 -40.63
N MET A 20 -28.39 -48.23 -39.64
CA MET A 20 -28.47 -47.90 -38.22
C MET A 20 -27.21 -47.19 -37.73
N ALA A 21 -26.00 -47.65 -38.15
CA ALA A 21 -24.72 -46.98 -37.88
C ALA A 21 -24.68 -45.59 -38.48
N SER A 22 -25.13 -45.39 -39.72
CA SER A 22 -25.22 -44.09 -40.41
C SER A 22 -26.20 -43.12 -39.72
N ARG A 23 -27.27 -43.62 -39.10
CA ARG A 23 -28.20 -42.78 -38.32
C ARG A 23 -27.64 -42.31 -36.97
N VAL A 24 -26.89 -43.13 -36.31
CA VAL A 24 -26.22 -42.79 -35.01
C VAL A 24 -25.14 -41.75 -35.27
N ASP A 25 -24.31 -41.91 -36.28
CA ASP A 25 -23.23 -41.01 -36.65
C ASP A 25 -23.74 -39.64 -37.15
N LEU A 26 -24.82 -39.67 -37.96
CA LEU A 26 -25.48 -38.43 -38.44
C LEU A 26 -26.17 -37.64 -37.33
N ARG A 27 -26.61 -38.28 -36.24
CA ARG A 27 -27.18 -37.58 -35.08
C ARG A 27 -26.09 -36.89 -34.27
N GLN A 28 -24.96 -37.57 -34.00
CA GLN A 28 -23.81 -36.99 -33.30
C GLN A 28 -23.21 -35.83 -34.10
N VAL A 29 -22.95 -36.01 -35.40
CA VAL A 29 -22.43 -34.96 -36.29
C VAL A 29 -23.41 -33.79 -36.45
N ARG A 30 -24.71 -34.05 -36.40
CA ARG A 30 -25.72 -32.96 -36.43
C ARG A 30 -25.80 -32.20 -35.13
N THR A 31 -25.67 -32.85 -33.97
CA THR A 31 -25.62 -32.18 -32.66
C THR A 31 -24.34 -31.37 -32.49
N GLU A 32 -23.18 -31.91 -32.89
CA GLU A 32 -21.91 -31.18 -32.88
C GLU A 32 -21.91 -29.99 -33.87
N ARG A 33 -22.49 -30.14 -35.05
CA ARG A 33 -22.63 -29.05 -36.06
C ARG A 33 -23.64 -27.99 -35.63
N ALA A 34 -24.71 -28.36 -34.94
CA ALA A 34 -25.67 -27.39 -34.36
C ALA A 34 -25.01 -26.58 -33.24
N LEU A 35 -24.33 -27.25 -32.31
CA LEU A 35 -23.57 -26.60 -31.23
C LEU A 35 -22.50 -25.64 -31.80
N ARG A 36 -21.75 -26.05 -32.83
CA ARG A 36 -20.74 -25.18 -33.47
C ARG A 36 -21.33 -24.01 -34.28
N ARG A 37 -22.58 -24.09 -34.73
CA ARG A 37 -23.26 -23.00 -35.47
C ARG A 37 -23.90 -21.96 -34.57
N ASP A 38 -24.35 -22.36 -33.37
CA ASP A 38 -25.05 -21.48 -32.47
C ASP A 38 -24.10 -20.67 -31.56
N ALA A 39 -22.86 -21.19 -31.30
CA ALA A 39 -21.83 -20.50 -30.53
C ALA A 39 -21.47 -19.11 -31.11
N PRO A 40 -21.24 -18.89 -32.40
CA PRO A 40 -21.02 -17.56 -32.95
C PRO A 40 -22.21 -16.62 -32.79
N GLN A 41 -23.44 -17.11 -32.92
CA GLN A 41 -24.64 -16.24 -32.81
C GLN A 41 -24.92 -15.79 -31.42
N ALA A 42 -24.68 -16.61 -30.40
CA ALA A 42 -24.83 -16.22 -28.99
C ALA A 42 -23.70 -15.23 -28.57
N TYR A 43 -22.49 -15.39 -29.11
CA TYR A 43 -21.40 -14.42 -28.97
C TYR A 43 -21.78 -13.05 -29.53
N TYR A 44 -22.31 -13.00 -30.78
CA TYR A 44 -22.78 -11.75 -31.38
C TYR A 44 -23.97 -11.15 -30.62
N ARG A 45 -24.87 -11.96 -30.06
CA ARG A 45 -25.96 -11.49 -29.18
C ARG A 45 -25.38 -10.85 -27.90
N GLY A 46 -24.41 -11.49 -27.25
CA GLY A 46 -23.74 -10.93 -26.09
C GLY A 46 -23.06 -9.59 -26.41
N LEU A 47 -22.34 -9.51 -27.55
CA LEU A 47 -21.70 -8.27 -27.98
C LEU A 47 -22.72 -7.17 -28.29
N ASN A 48 -23.85 -7.52 -28.92
CA ASN A 48 -24.94 -6.58 -29.22
C ASN A 48 -25.64 -6.07 -27.97
N HIS A 49 -25.82 -6.92 -26.92
CA HIS A 49 -26.32 -6.49 -25.62
C HIS A 49 -25.33 -5.58 -24.90
N LEU A 50 -24.01 -5.82 -25.04
CA LEU A 50 -22.95 -4.96 -24.50
C LEU A 50 -22.97 -3.56 -25.14
N LEU A 51 -23.12 -3.50 -26.45
CA LEU A 51 -23.21 -2.25 -27.22
C LEU A 51 -24.49 -1.46 -26.92
N ASN A 52 -25.58 -2.15 -26.55
CA ASN A 52 -26.87 -1.55 -26.19
C ASN A 52 -27.03 -1.30 -24.68
N GLU A 53 -25.91 -1.28 -23.92
CA GLU A 53 -25.89 -1.05 -22.45
C GLU A 53 -26.71 -2.05 -21.62
N GLN A 54 -27.20 -3.16 -22.22
CA GLN A 54 -27.91 -4.23 -21.54
C GLN A 54 -26.94 -5.26 -20.94
N GLN A 55 -26.15 -4.82 -20.00
CA GLN A 55 -24.96 -5.53 -19.52
C GLN A 55 -25.29 -6.88 -18.87
N ASP A 56 -26.39 -7.00 -18.10
CA ASP A 56 -26.79 -8.28 -17.47
C ASP A 56 -27.17 -9.32 -18.50
N LYS A 57 -27.93 -8.94 -19.52
CA LYS A 57 -28.30 -9.82 -20.65
C LYS A 57 -27.09 -10.21 -21.49
N ALA A 58 -26.11 -9.31 -21.61
CA ALA A 58 -24.85 -9.63 -22.27
C ALA A 58 -24.07 -10.71 -21.51
N ILE A 59 -23.99 -10.60 -20.17
CA ILE A 59 -23.32 -11.60 -19.33
C ILE A 59 -24.01 -12.96 -19.45
N ASP A 60 -25.33 -13.01 -19.32
CA ASP A 60 -26.10 -14.24 -19.42
C ASP A 60 -25.92 -14.90 -20.79
N ALA A 61 -25.95 -14.10 -21.87
CA ALA A 61 -25.69 -14.58 -23.23
C ALA A 61 -24.24 -15.08 -23.43
N PHE A 62 -23.25 -14.41 -22.84
CA PHE A 62 -21.87 -14.88 -22.88
C PHE A 62 -21.69 -16.15 -22.06
N ILE A 63 -22.25 -16.25 -20.85
CA ILE A 63 -22.22 -17.45 -20.00
C ILE A 63 -22.88 -18.62 -20.74
N GLU A 64 -24.04 -18.44 -21.38
CA GLU A 64 -24.73 -19.47 -22.17
C GLU A 64 -23.85 -19.98 -23.31
N THR A 65 -23.16 -19.07 -24.01
CA THR A 65 -22.22 -19.43 -25.10
C THR A 65 -21.01 -20.17 -24.60
N MET A 66 -20.51 -19.79 -23.42
CA MET A 66 -19.25 -20.29 -22.86
C MET A 66 -19.37 -21.65 -22.18
N THR A 67 -20.58 -22.08 -21.79
CA THR A 67 -20.82 -23.41 -21.22
C THR A 67 -20.70 -24.54 -22.25
N ALA A 68 -20.74 -24.20 -23.54
CA ALA A 68 -20.78 -25.17 -24.62
C ALA A 68 -19.43 -25.49 -25.29
N ASP A 69 -18.37 -24.68 -25.05
CA ASP A 69 -17.10 -24.80 -25.77
C ASP A 69 -15.88 -24.73 -24.84
N PRO A 70 -14.99 -25.75 -24.81
CA PRO A 70 -13.75 -25.75 -24.03
C PRO A 70 -12.79 -24.59 -24.37
N ASP A 71 -12.77 -24.13 -25.61
CA ASP A 71 -11.88 -23.07 -26.10
C ASP A 71 -12.25 -21.66 -25.57
N THR A 72 -13.31 -21.54 -24.75
CA THR A 72 -13.80 -20.24 -24.24
C THR A 72 -13.16 -19.78 -22.93
N VAL A 73 -12.20 -20.51 -22.37
CA VAL A 73 -11.55 -20.18 -21.06
C VAL A 73 -10.94 -18.76 -21.09
N ASP A 74 -10.20 -18.42 -22.14
CA ASP A 74 -9.57 -17.10 -22.26
C ASP A 74 -10.60 -15.96 -22.42
N LEU A 75 -11.74 -16.27 -23.01
CA LEU A 75 -12.84 -15.29 -23.12
C LEU A 75 -13.46 -14.98 -21.75
N HIS A 76 -13.62 -16.00 -20.86
CA HIS A 76 -14.05 -15.76 -19.48
C HIS A 76 -13.08 -14.83 -18.74
N PHE A 77 -11.77 -15.07 -18.86
CA PHE A 77 -10.76 -14.21 -18.26
C PHE A 77 -10.81 -12.78 -18.81
N ALA A 78 -10.93 -12.64 -20.14
CA ALA A 78 -11.00 -11.33 -20.76
C ALA A 78 -12.23 -10.54 -20.28
N LEU A 79 -13.40 -11.20 -20.23
CA LEU A 79 -14.65 -10.60 -19.80
C LEU A 79 -14.63 -10.25 -18.29
N GLY A 80 -14.23 -11.18 -17.44
CA GLY A 80 -14.12 -10.93 -15.99
C GLY A 80 -13.14 -9.81 -15.68
N ASN A 81 -11.97 -9.80 -16.33
CA ASN A 81 -11.00 -8.72 -16.20
C ASN A 81 -11.54 -7.36 -16.69
N LEU A 82 -12.33 -7.35 -17.75
CA LEU A 82 -12.99 -6.12 -18.24
C LEU A 82 -13.96 -5.57 -17.21
N PHE A 83 -14.84 -6.40 -16.64
CA PHE A 83 -15.77 -5.99 -15.59
C PHE A 83 -15.05 -5.46 -14.35
N ARG A 84 -13.98 -6.15 -13.92
CA ARG A 84 -13.15 -5.68 -12.79
C ARG A 84 -12.55 -4.30 -13.07
N ARG A 85 -12.01 -4.04 -14.28
CA ARG A 85 -11.45 -2.73 -14.65
C ARG A 85 -12.51 -1.62 -14.69
N ARG A 86 -13.77 -1.96 -15.00
CA ARG A 86 -14.89 -1.02 -14.98
C ARG A 86 -15.49 -0.79 -13.61
N GLY A 87 -15.01 -1.51 -12.58
CA GLY A 87 -15.55 -1.44 -11.21
C GLY A 87 -16.82 -2.28 -11.02
N GLU A 88 -17.21 -3.10 -11.99
CA GLU A 88 -18.38 -3.96 -11.99
C GLU A 88 -18.04 -5.32 -11.33
N TYR A 89 -17.65 -5.25 -10.04
CA TYR A 89 -17.04 -6.38 -9.34
C TYR A 89 -17.96 -7.58 -9.19
N GLU A 90 -19.26 -7.38 -8.94
CA GLU A 90 -20.24 -8.47 -8.81
C GLU A 90 -20.33 -9.30 -10.09
N ARG A 91 -20.24 -8.65 -11.23
CA ARG A 91 -20.24 -9.31 -12.54
C ARG A 91 -18.95 -10.07 -12.79
N ALA A 92 -17.81 -9.47 -12.45
CA ALA A 92 -16.52 -10.15 -12.53
C ALA A 92 -16.50 -11.43 -11.68
N VAL A 93 -16.96 -11.34 -10.45
CA VAL A 93 -17.11 -12.50 -9.53
C VAL A 93 -17.98 -13.58 -10.17
N ARG A 94 -19.15 -13.24 -10.72
CA ARG A 94 -20.06 -14.20 -11.37
C ARG A 94 -19.39 -14.92 -12.53
N VAL A 95 -18.67 -14.19 -13.38
CA VAL A 95 -17.96 -14.79 -14.54
C VAL A 95 -16.88 -15.75 -14.08
N HIS A 96 -16.02 -15.38 -13.11
CA HIS A 96 -14.95 -16.25 -12.64
C HIS A 96 -15.47 -17.43 -11.80
N GLN A 97 -16.58 -17.27 -11.05
CA GLN A 97 -17.25 -18.39 -10.37
C GLN A 97 -17.82 -19.41 -11.33
N ASN A 98 -18.47 -18.95 -12.42
CA ASN A 98 -18.97 -19.85 -13.46
C ASN A 98 -17.84 -20.62 -14.13
N LEU A 99 -16.70 -19.97 -14.38
CA LEU A 99 -15.52 -20.64 -14.90
C LEU A 99 -15.00 -21.73 -13.93
N LEU A 100 -14.93 -21.44 -12.64
CA LEU A 100 -14.49 -22.40 -11.60
C LEU A 100 -15.47 -23.57 -11.41
N ALA A 101 -16.75 -23.40 -11.70
CA ALA A 101 -17.77 -24.43 -11.60
C ALA A 101 -17.65 -25.51 -12.70
N ARG A 102 -16.86 -25.26 -13.75
CA ARG A 102 -16.62 -26.21 -14.84
C ARG A 102 -15.80 -27.41 -14.34
N ALA A 103 -16.31 -28.61 -14.59
CA ALA A 103 -15.63 -29.87 -14.20
C ALA A 103 -14.40 -30.18 -15.07
N ASP A 104 -14.42 -29.74 -16.33
CA ASP A 104 -13.39 -29.98 -17.36
C ASP A 104 -12.24 -28.96 -17.34
N LEU A 105 -12.25 -28.02 -16.38
CA LEU A 105 -11.23 -26.96 -16.32
C LEU A 105 -9.86 -27.53 -15.93
N PRO A 106 -8.81 -27.33 -16.75
CA PRO A 106 -7.45 -27.73 -16.43
C PRO A 106 -6.96 -27.11 -15.13
N ARG A 107 -6.00 -27.76 -14.47
CA ARG A 107 -5.51 -27.35 -13.14
C ARG A 107 -4.93 -25.93 -13.17
N ASP A 108 -4.10 -25.62 -14.14
CA ASP A 108 -3.48 -24.30 -14.33
C ASP A 108 -4.52 -23.19 -14.57
N ALA A 109 -5.52 -23.46 -15.41
CA ALA A 109 -6.64 -22.56 -15.64
C ALA A 109 -7.52 -22.39 -14.39
N ARG A 110 -7.69 -23.45 -13.59
CA ARG A 110 -8.41 -23.41 -12.32
C ARG A 110 -7.69 -22.52 -11.29
N GLU A 111 -6.39 -22.69 -11.12
CA GLU A 111 -5.58 -21.87 -10.22
C GLU A 111 -5.58 -20.38 -10.66
N ARG A 112 -5.48 -20.12 -11.98
CA ARG A 112 -5.60 -18.77 -12.56
C ARG A 112 -6.98 -18.17 -12.33
N ALA A 113 -8.05 -18.95 -12.47
CA ALA A 113 -9.42 -18.49 -12.23
C ALA A 113 -9.66 -18.18 -10.73
N GLN A 114 -9.10 -18.99 -9.84
CA GLN A 114 -9.16 -18.75 -8.40
C GLN A 114 -8.41 -17.47 -8.02
N LEU A 115 -7.25 -17.20 -8.62
CA LEU A 115 -6.54 -15.94 -8.45
C LEU A 115 -7.38 -14.75 -8.95
N ALA A 116 -8.00 -14.86 -10.12
CA ALA A 116 -8.84 -13.81 -10.66
C ALA A 116 -10.06 -13.53 -9.77
N LEU A 117 -10.70 -14.57 -9.23
CA LEU A 117 -11.80 -14.46 -8.28
C LEU A 117 -11.36 -13.80 -6.96
N ALA A 118 -10.19 -14.18 -6.41
CA ALA A 118 -9.62 -13.55 -5.23
C ALA A 118 -9.36 -12.04 -5.44
N GLN A 119 -8.86 -11.68 -6.63
CA GLN A 119 -8.68 -10.28 -7.02
C GLN A 119 -10.00 -9.52 -7.13
N ASP A 120 -11.07 -10.16 -7.64
CA ASP A 120 -12.39 -9.54 -7.72
C ASP A 120 -12.95 -9.27 -6.32
N PHE A 121 -12.87 -10.23 -5.40
CA PHE A 121 -13.27 -10.04 -4.01
C PHE A 121 -12.49 -8.92 -3.33
N PHE A 122 -11.18 -8.88 -3.54
CA PHE A 122 -10.32 -7.83 -2.98
C PHE A 122 -10.69 -6.43 -3.49
N LYS A 123 -10.93 -6.30 -4.81
CA LYS A 123 -11.36 -5.03 -5.43
C LYS A 123 -12.77 -4.63 -5.02
N ALA A 124 -13.65 -5.59 -4.80
CA ALA A 124 -14.99 -5.38 -4.27
C ALA A 124 -15.03 -4.98 -2.78
N GLY A 125 -13.88 -5.05 -2.07
CA GLY A 125 -13.82 -4.79 -0.63
C GLY A 125 -14.34 -5.95 0.24
N LEU A 126 -14.60 -7.11 -0.34
CA LEU A 126 -15.01 -8.35 0.35
C LEU A 126 -13.78 -9.04 0.93
N LEU A 127 -13.15 -8.41 1.92
CA LEU A 127 -11.82 -8.79 2.40
C LEU A 127 -11.77 -10.21 2.97
N ASP A 128 -12.78 -10.67 3.70
CA ASP A 128 -12.82 -12.02 4.27
C ASP A 128 -12.84 -13.10 3.17
N ARG A 129 -13.64 -12.86 2.11
CA ARG A 129 -13.69 -13.78 0.95
C ARG A 129 -12.39 -13.77 0.16
N ALA A 130 -11.80 -12.57 0.01
CA ALA A 130 -10.52 -12.41 -0.65
C ALA A 130 -9.41 -13.15 0.12
N GLU A 131 -9.36 -12.99 1.47
CA GLU A 131 -8.39 -13.68 2.33
C GLU A 131 -8.47 -15.18 2.14
N SER A 132 -9.66 -15.78 2.29
CA SER A 132 -9.86 -17.23 2.08
C SER A 132 -9.44 -17.69 0.68
N ALA A 133 -9.84 -16.96 -0.37
CA ALA A 133 -9.50 -17.32 -1.75
C ALA A 133 -7.99 -17.22 -2.05
N TYR A 134 -7.28 -16.27 -1.44
CA TYR A 134 -5.83 -16.17 -1.55
C TYR A 134 -5.09 -17.23 -0.71
N GLU A 135 -5.63 -17.62 0.46
CA GLU A 135 -5.05 -18.68 1.29
C GLU A 135 -5.01 -20.02 0.54
N ASP A 136 -6.04 -20.35 -0.22
CA ASP A 136 -6.09 -21.55 -1.06
C ASP A 136 -4.96 -21.59 -2.12
N LEU A 137 -4.44 -20.42 -2.52
CA LEU A 137 -3.39 -20.27 -3.53
C LEU A 137 -1.96 -20.38 -2.98
N LEU A 138 -1.77 -20.48 -1.66
CA LEU A 138 -0.43 -20.50 -1.04
C LEU A 138 0.42 -21.72 -1.39
N ARG A 139 -0.20 -22.79 -1.95
CA ARG A 139 0.47 -24.02 -2.39
C ARG A 139 0.57 -24.16 -3.91
N THR A 140 0.32 -23.06 -4.64
CA THR A 140 0.34 -23.01 -6.10
C THR A 140 1.49 -22.10 -6.58
N ASP A 141 1.67 -21.99 -7.87
CA ASP A 141 2.64 -21.10 -8.49
C ASP A 141 2.32 -19.60 -8.20
N TYR A 142 1.10 -19.31 -7.78
CA TYR A 142 0.64 -17.98 -7.42
C TYR A 142 0.90 -17.60 -5.94
N ALA A 143 1.60 -18.44 -5.17
CA ALA A 143 1.81 -18.25 -3.73
C ALA A 143 2.39 -16.88 -3.36
N THR A 144 3.41 -16.38 -4.09
CA THR A 144 4.02 -15.07 -3.83
C THR A 144 3.03 -13.92 -4.08
N GLN A 145 2.24 -14.03 -5.14
CA GLN A 145 1.22 -13.03 -5.46
C GLN A 145 0.08 -13.05 -4.44
N ALA A 146 -0.33 -14.24 -4.01
CA ALA A 146 -1.34 -14.42 -2.95
C ALA A 146 -0.86 -13.85 -1.62
N LEU A 147 0.38 -14.14 -1.20
CA LEU A 147 0.98 -13.57 0.01
C LEU A 147 1.05 -12.05 -0.01
N THR A 148 1.39 -11.47 -1.16
CA THR A 148 1.42 -10.00 -1.32
C THR A 148 0.03 -9.40 -1.12
N ALA A 149 -1.01 -10.03 -1.67
CA ALA A 149 -2.39 -9.59 -1.48
C ALA A 149 -2.88 -9.81 -0.04
N LEU A 150 -2.54 -10.93 0.58
CA LEU A 150 -2.84 -11.22 1.99
C LEU A 150 -2.18 -10.22 2.94
N LEU A 151 -0.95 -9.79 2.64
CA LEU A 151 -0.29 -8.73 3.40
C LEU A 151 -1.07 -7.41 3.30
N GLN A 152 -1.50 -7.02 2.09
CA GLN A 152 -2.32 -5.82 1.89
C GLN A 152 -3.69 -5.91 2.60
N ILE A 153 -4.29 -7.10 2.66
CA ILE A 153 -5.53 -7.32 3.43
C ILE A 153 -5.25 -7.09 4.92
N SER A 154 -4.19 -7.70 5.46
CA SER A 154 -3.80 -7.56 6.87
C SER A 154 -3.51 -6.11 7.25
N GLU A 155 -2.87 -5.32 6.38
CA GLU A 155 -2.65 -3.89 6.58
C GLU A 155 -3.97 -3.10 6.61
N ARG A 156 -4.90 -3.40 5.69
CA ARG A 156 -6.22 -2.73 5.63
C ARG A 156 -7.10 -3.05 6.83
N THR A 157 -7.05 -4.28 7.32
CA THR A 157 -7.79 -4.72 8.51
C THR A 157 -7.07 -4.40 9.82
N GLN A 158 -5.83 -3.85 9.74
CA GLN A 158 -4.97 -3.56 10.88
C GLN A 158 -4.67 -4.79 11.75
N ASP A 159 -4.68 -5.98 11.15
CA ASP A 159 -4.22 -7.21 11.79
C ASP A 159 -2.70 -7.32 11.67
N TRP A 160 -2.01 -6.60 12.56
CA TRP A 160 -0.55 -6.46 12.51
C TRP A 160 0.18 -7.78 12.80
N HIS A 161 -0.44 -8.70 13.55
CA HIS A 161 0.12 -10.04 13.77
C HIS A 161 0.17 -10.83 12.45
N LYS A 162 -0.94 -10.84 11.71
CA LYS A 162 -0.96 -11.47 10.38
C LYS A 162 -0.02 -10.74 9.40
N ALA A 163 0.01 -9.40 9.43
CA ALA A 163 0.92 -8.62 8.58
C ALA A 163 2.39 -8.99 8.80
N ILE A 164 2.85 -9.11 10.06
CA ILE A 164 4.21 -9.54 10.40
C ILE A 164 4.47 -10.96 9.88
N ALA A 165 3.55 -11.90 10.10
CA ALA A 165 3.71 -13.29 9.66
C ALA A 165 3.81 -13.38 8.13
N ARG A 166 2.91 -12.70 7.39
CA ARG A 166 2.90 -12.69 5.91
C ARG A 166 4.13 -11.99 5.34
N ALA A 167 4.55 -10.85 5.92
CA ALA A 167 5.76 -10.16 5.49
C ALA A 167 7.03 -11.00 5.74
N SER A 168 7.10 -11.71 6.86
CA SER A 168 8.21 -12.63 7.16
C SER A 168 8.27 -13.81 6.19
N GLU A 169 7.11 -14.37 5.81
CA GLU A 169 7.02 -15.44 4.81
C GLU A 169 7.43 -14.93 3.42
N LEU A 170 7.00 -13.72 3.02
CA LEU A 170 7.43 -13.08 1.79
C LEU A 170 8.94 -12.85 1.75
N GLN A 171 9.54 -12.43 2.86
CA GLN A 171 11.00 -12.24 2.96
C GLN A 171 11.77 -13.55 2.77
N GLN A 172 11.21 -14.70 3.17
CA GLN A 172 11.83 -16.01 2.96
C GLN A 172 11.71 -16.50 1.51
N ARG A 173 10.62 -16.14 0.81
CA ARG A 173 10.32 -16.61 -0.55
C ARG A 173 10.81 -15.69 -1.66
N ALA A 174 10.87 -14.38 -1.40
CA ALA A 174 11.17 -13.36 -2.40
C ALA A 174 12.55 -12.71 -2.16
N THR A 175 13.12 -12.11 -3.20
CA THR A 175 14.40 -11.39 -3.15
C THR A 175 14.32 -10.02 -2.48
N GLY A 176 13.16 -9.62 -1.93
CA GLY A 176 12.94 -8.33 -1.28
C GLY A 176 13.21 -8.35 0.23
N THR A 177 13.56 -7.21 0.80
CA THR A 177 13.70 -7.05 2.26
C THR A 177 12.45 -6.39 2.82
N TYR A 178 11.73 -7.10 3.70
CA TYR A 178 10.53 -6.59 4.39
C TYR A 178 10.83 -6.10 5.81
N GLN A 179 12.10 -6.08 6.23
CA GLN A 179 12.52 -5.74 7.60
C GLN A 179 11.98 -4.37 8.07
N ARG A 180 12.06 -3.35 7.21
CA ARG A 180 11.53 -2.02 7.52
C ARG A 180 10.03 -2.03 7.75
N GLN A 181 9.28 -2.72 6.89
CA GLN A 181 7.82 -2.85 7.02
C GLN A 181 7.45 -3.63 8.28
N ILE A 182 8.11 -4.76 8.55
CA ILE A 182 7.92 -5.56 9.77
C ILE A 182 8.16 -4.70 11.02
N ALA A 183 9.21 -3.87 11.03
CA ALA A 183 9.47 -2.95 12.13
C ALA A 183 8.32 -1.92 12.31
N GLN A 184 7.72 -1.43 11.22
CA GLN A 184 6.56 -0.54 11.30
C GLN A 184 5.33 -1.25 11.87
N TYR A 185 5.08 -2.51 11.50
CA TYR A 185 3.97 -3.30 12.05
C TYR A 185 4.16 -3.56 13.56
N TRP A 186 5.40 -3.82 14.01
CA TRP A 186 5.71 -3.89 15.44
C TRP A 186 5.47 -2.56 16.16
N CYS A 187 5.72 -1.41 15.52
CA CYS A 187 5.37 -0.10 16.07
C CYS A 187 3.86 0.06 16.22
N GLU A 188 3.06 -0.39 15.22
CA GLU A 188 1.60 -0.35 15.32
C GLU A 188 1.08 -1.24 16.46
N LEU A 189 1.61 -2.46 16.61
CA LEU A 189 1.29 -3.34 17.74
C LEU A 189 1.66 -2.69 19.08
N ALA A 190 2.81 -2.03 19.14
CA ALA A 190 3.23 -1.31 20.33
C ALA A 190 2.23 -0.20 20.71
N ILE A 191 1.76 0.56 19.73
CA ILE A 191 0.74 1.60 19.92
C ILE A 191 -0.58 0.97 20.41
N GLN A 192 -1.04 -0.14 19.81
CA GLN A 192 -2.24 -0.84 20.24
C GLN A 192 -2.12 -1.37 21.68
N HIS A 193 -0.97 -1.94 22.04
CA HIS A 193 -0.74 -2.43 23.39
C HIS A 193 -0.71 -1.29 24.40
N HIS A 194 -0.03 -0.19 24.08
CA HIS A 194 0.03 1.00 24.95
C HIS A 194 -1.35 1.62 25.16
N ALA A 195 -2.13 1.77 24.09
CA ALA A 195 -3.51 2.27 24.17
C ALA A 195 -4.43 1.38 25.02
N ALA A 196 -4.13 0.07 25.10
CA ALA A 196 -4.83 -0.89 25.94
C ALA A 196 -4.27 -0.98 27.38
N GLY A 197 -3.33 -0.11 27.78
CA GLY A 197 -2.69 -0.12 29.10
C GLY A 197 -1.73 -1.31 29.34
N ARG A 198 -1.29 -1.99 28.29
CA ARG A 198 -0.39 -3.16 28.35
C ARG A 198 1.07 -2.74 28.08
N ASP A 199 1.61 -1.91 28.96
CA ASP A 199 2.89 -1.23 28.74
C ASP A 199 4.08 -2.18 28.57
N GLU A 200 4.13 -3.31 29.28
CA GLU A 200 5.18 -4.30 29.05
C GLU A 200 5.13 -4.92 27.66
N GLN A 201 3.93 -5.21 27.14
CA GLN A 201 3.77 -5.74 25.80
C GLN A 201 4.12 -4.68 24.74
N ALA A 202 3.75 -3.42 24.99
CA ALA A 202 4.14 -2.30 24.17
C ALA A 202 5.66 -2.15 24.06
N GLN A 203 6.36 -2.26 25.20
CA GLN A 203 7.83 -2.17 25.22
C GLN A 203 8.48 -3.33 24.47
N ARG A 204 8.01 -4.58 24.67
CA ARG A 204 8.50 -5.76 23.94
C ARG A 204 8.27 -5.63 22.43
N ALA A 205 7.14 -5.04 22.01
CA ALA A 205 6.89 -4.79 20.59
C ALA A 205 7.86 -3.74 20.01
N LEU A 206 8.22 -2.68 20.76
CA LEU A 206 9.26 -1.73 20.31
C LEU A 206 10.65 -2.38 20.24
N ASP A 207 10.97 -3.29 21.17
CA ASP A 207 12.22 -4.05 21.11
C ASP A 207 12.27 -4.93 19.87
N SER A 208 11.16 -5.61 19.53
CA SER A 208 11.02 -6.38 18.30
C SER A 208 11.14 -5.51 17.04
N ALA A 209 10.59 -4.29 17.06
CA ALA A 209 10.74 -3.34 15.96
C ALA A 209 12.21 -2.97 15.71
N LEU A 210 12.96 -2.67 16.81
CA LEU A 210 14.38 -2.34 16.73
C LEU A 210 15.26 -3.56 16.39
N GLN A 211 14.80 -4.75 16.74
CA GLN A 211 15.47 -5.99 16.37
C GLN A 211 15.30 -6.29 14.86
N ALA A 212 14.09 -6.06 14.32
CA ALA A 212 13.80 -6.21 12.89
C ALA A 212 14.52 -5.15 12.05
N ALA A 213 14.56 -3.89 12.51
CA ALA A 213 15.26 -2.80 11.86
C ALA A 213 15.95 -1.89 12.89
N PRO A 214 17.24 -2.08 13.17
CA PRO A 214 17.98 -1.29 14.15
C PRO A 214 17.98 0.23 13.89
N GLN A 215 17.75 0.64 12.64
CA GLN A 215 17.69 2.07 12.26
C GLN A 215 16.26 2.66 12.40
N ASN A 216 15.27 1.90 12.88
CA ASN A 216 13.90 2.39 12.93
C ASN A 216 13.76 3.59 13.88
N VAL A 217 13.54 4.78 13.33
CA VAL A 217 13.40 6.04 14.05
C VAL A 217 12.07 6.11 14.80
N ARG A 218 10.99 5.59 14.17
CA ARG A 218 9.66 5.62 14.79
C ARG A 218 9.62 4.91 16.14
N ALA A 219 10.24 3.73 16.23
CA ALA A 219 10.34 3.00 17.50
C ALA A 219 11.06 3.80 18.57
N ARG A 220 12.13 4.55 18.22
CA ARG A 220 12.84 5.43 19.16
C ARG A 220 11.98 6.61 19.60
N LEU A 221 11.28 7.26 18.67
CA LEU A 221 10.37 8.37 19.01
C LEU A 221 9.26 7.91 19.95
N LEU A 222 8.62 6.77 19.69
CA LEU A 222 7.59 6.20 20.56
C LEU A 222 8.16 5.86 21.95
N ARG A 223 9.33 5.21 22.00
CA ARG A 223 10.01 4.87 23.26
C ARG A 223 10.31 6.11 24.09
N ALA A 224 10.85 7.16 23.46
CA ALA A 224 11.15 8.40 24.12
C ALA A 224 9.89 9.12 24.60
N GLN A 225 8.84 9.17 23.80
CA GLN A 225 7.55 9.75 24.17
C GLN A 225 6.96 9.06 25.42
N TRP A 226 7.01 7.73 25.48
CA TRP A 226 6.48 6.99 26.63
C TRP A 226 7.40 7.08 27.86
N ALA A 227 8.71 7.17 27.67
CA ALA A 227 9.65 7.45 28.78
C ALA A 227 9.39 8.84 29.38
N GLN A 228 9.21 9.85 28.54
CA GLN A 228 8.85 11.21 28.98
C GLN A 228 7.51 11.24 29.74
N ALA A 229 6.49 10.53 29.23
CA ALA A 229 5.18 10.44 29.89
C ALA A 229 5.28 9.80 31.30
N ARG A 230 6.22 8.89 31.52
CA ARG A 230 6.52 8.30 32.84
C ARG A 230 7.41 9.16 33.72
N GLY A 231 7.88 10.31 33.23
CA GLY A 231 8.78 11.20 33.95
C GLY A 231 10.27 10.84 33.85
N ASP A 232 10.63 9.81 33.07
CA ASP A 232 12.03 9.43 32.84
C ASP A 232 12.63 10.29 31.70
N LEU A 233 12.90 11.55 32.03
CA LEU A 233 13.38 12.56 31.09
C LEU A 233 14.77 12.21 30.53
N ALA A 234 15.61 11.59 31.36
CA ALA A 234 16.97 11.24 30.97
C ALA A 234 17.00 10.12 29.94
N ALA A 235 16.21 9.05 30.13
CA ALA A 235 16.08 7.97 29.18
C ALA A 235 15.42 8.44 27.89
N ALA A 236 14.41 9.33 27.96
CA ALA A 236 13.78 9.95 26.80
C ALA A 236 14.80 10.71 25.95
N LEU A 237 15.59 11.58 26.60
CA LEU A 237 16.63 12.37 25.93
C LEU A 237 17.69 11.48 25.27
N GLN A 238 18.23 10.50 25.99
CA GLN A 238 19.22 9.56 25.45
C GLN A 238 18.69 8.82 24.23
N THR A 239 17.42 8.40 24.27
CA THR A 239 16.77 7.69 23.16
C THR A 239 16.64 8.59 21.94
N LEU A 240 16.22 9.87 22.11
CA LEU A 240 16.11 10.81 20.99
C LEU A 240 17.46 11.16 20.38
N GLU A 241 18.48 11.38 21.20
CA GLU A 241 19.82 11.70 20.72
C GLU A 241 20.45 10.51 19.96
N SER A 242 20.06 9.26 20.28
CA SER A 242 20.51 8.08 19.54
C SER A 242 20.03 8.06 18.08
N ILE A 243 19.02 8.86 17.71
CA ILE A 243 18.55 9.00 16.31
C ILE A 243 19.67 9.54 15.42
N ASP A 244 20.46 10.46 15.95
CA ASP A 244 21.59 11.06 15.25
C ASP A 244 22.65 10.03 14.79
N LEU A 245 22.82 8.95 15.57
CA LEU A 245 23.80 7.91 15.25
C LEU A 245 23.35 6.97 14.12
N VAL A 246 22.03 6.91 13.86
CA VAL A 246 21.47 5.94 12.90
C VAL A 246 20.90 6.61 11.65
N GLN A 247 20.25 7.74 11.80
CA GLN A 247 19.62 8.53 10.71
C GLN A 247 19.63 10.03 11.07
N PRO A 248 20.76 10.73 10.88
CA PRO A 248 20.92 12.13 11.32
C PRO A 248 19.87 13.08 10.73
N GLU A 249 19.39 12.82 9.52
CA GLU A 249 18.35 13.63 8.85
C GLU A 249 17.01 13.61 9.59
N PHE A 250 16.73 12.56 10.38
CA PHE A 250 15.50 12.44 11.16
C PHE A 250 15.57 13.14 12.52
N VAL A 251 16.73 13.67 12.91
CA VAL A 251 16.85 14.51 14.11
C VAL A 251 15.90 15.69 14.06
N ALA A 252 15.59 16.22 12.85
CA ALA A 252 14.61 17.28 12.67
C ALA A 252 13.24 16.97 13.32
N LEU A 253 12.77 15.71 13.25
CA LEU A 253 11.50 15.32 13.89
C LEU A 253 11.54 15.30 15.43
N ALA A 254 12.73 15.20 16.02
CA ALA A 254 12.96 15.12 17.47
C ALA A 254 13.51 16.42 18.08
N ALA A 255 14.01 17.34 17.25
CA ALA A 255 14.83 18.48 17.69
C ALA A 255 14.14 19.35 18.76
N VAL A 256 12.87 19.72 18.52
CA VAL A 256 12.11 20.56 19.47
C VAL A 256 11.90 19.81 20.80
N GLN A 257 11.60 18.50 20.76
CA GLN A 257 11.44 17.69 21.96
C GLN A 257 12.77 17.56 22.72
N ILE A 258 13.89 17.38 22.03
CA ILE A 258 15.24 17.38 22.62
C ILE A 258 15.50 18.70 23.33
N ALA A 259 15.20 19.85 22.70
CA ALA A 259 15.37 21.17 23.33
C ALA A 259 14.55 21.32 24.61
N GLN A 260 13.27 20.89 24.58
CA GLN A 260 12.40 20.91 25.76
C GLN A 260 12.92 20.01 26.89
N LEU A 261 13.38 18.81 26.58
CA LEU A 261 13.95 17.89 27.58
C LEU A 261 15.25 18.44 28.16
N ARG A 262 16.13 19.02 27.35
CA ARG A 262 17.36 19.68 27.83
C ARG A 262 17.06 20.86 28.74
N GLN A 263 16.03 21.65 28.45
CA GLN A 263 15.56 22.74 29.30
C GLN A 263 15.03 22.21 30.64
N GLN A 264 14.18 21.17 30.61
CA GLN A 264 13.64 20.55 31.86
C GLN A 264 14.72 19.93 32.74
N LEU A 265 15.78 19.39 32.15
CA LEU A 265 16.92 18.81 32.86
C LEU A 265 17.97 19.84 33.32
N GLY A 266 17.77 21.14 33.03
CA GLY A 266 18.74 22.18 33.34
C GLY A 266 20.04 22.13 32.52
N GLN A 267 20.02 21.42 31.36
CA GLN A 267 21.20 21.18 30.53
C GLN A 267 21.22 22.08 29.30
N VAL A 268 20.87 23.36 29.47
CA VAL A 268 20.66 24.33 28.37
C VAL A 268 21.92 24.52 27.52
N GLU A 269 23.06 24.75 28.12
CA GLU A 269 24.32 25.00 27.41
C GLU A 269 24.76 23.79 26.57
N GLN A 270 24.68 22.60 27.15
CA GLN A 270 25.01 21.35 26.44
C GLN A 270 24.05 21.11 25.27
N GLY A 271 22.76 21.34 25.50
CA GLY A 271 21.73 21.22 24.46
C GLY A 271 21.96 22.19 23.31
N LEU A 272 22.27 23.46 23.60
CA LEU A 272 22.59 24.47 22.59
C LEU A 272 23.81 24.11 21.75
N ALA A 273 24.89 23.67 22.41
CA ALA A 273 26.11 23.25 21.72
C ALA A 273 25.82 22.08 20.75
N TRP A 274 25.07 21.08 21.22
CA TRP A 274 24.70 19.92 20.42
C TRP A 274 23.78 20.29 19.26
N LEU A 275 22.70 21.06 19.48
CA LEU A 275 21.76 21.48 18.44
C LEU A 275 22.42 22.35 17.38
N ARG A 276 23.31 23.29 17.77
CA ARG A 276 24.07 24.13 16.83
C ARG A 276 25.01 23.29 15.96
N GLN A 277 25.64 22.28 16.55
CA GLN A 277 26.46 21.34 15.78
C GLN A 277 25.63 20.56 14.75
N ARG A 278 24.42 20.10 15.14
CA ARG A 278 23.49 19.42 14.21
C ARG A 278 22.99 20.35 13.12
N LEU A 279 22.64 21.59 13.47
CA LEU A 279 22.21 22.60 12.51
C LEU A 279 23.27 22.87 11.45
N ALA A 280 24.56 22.86 11.82
CA ALA A 280 25.67 23.04 10.88
C ALA A 280 25.89 21.81 9.98
N GLN A 281 25.63 20.57 10.47
CA GLN A 281 25.89 19.33 9.73
C GLN A 281 24.69 18.92 8.86
N THR A 282 23.48 19.02 9.41
CA THR A 282 22.23 18.62 8.77
C THR A 282 21.20 19.74 8.92
N PRO A 283 21.35 20.84 8.15
CA PRO A 283 20.47 21.99 8.27
C PRO A 283 19.01 21.60 8.00
N ALA A 284 18.14 21.95 8.95
CA ALA A 284 16.70 21.79 8.85
C ALA A 284 16.01 22.85 9.71
N ILE A 285 14.86 23.33 9.24
CA ILE A 285 14.12 24.42 9.93
C ILE A 285 13.67 23.98 11.34
N ASP A 286 13.27 22.72 11.52
CA ASP A 286 12.86 22.20 12.83
C ASP A 286 14.03 22.12 13.82
N VAL A 287 15.28 21.97 13.35
CA VAL A 287 16.50 22.05 14.19
C VAL A 287 16.80 23.52 14.54
N LEU A 288 16.63 24.45 13.60
CA LEU A 288 16.71 25.88 13.89
C LEU A 288 15.70 26.27 15.00
N ASP A 289 14.44 25.84 14.84
CA ASP A 289 13.39 26.08 15.83
C ASP A 289 13.77 25.58 17.22
N ALA A 290 14.41 24.42 17.31
CA ALA A 290 14.92 23.88 18.56
C ALA A 290 16.04 24.75 19.18
N VAL A 291 16.95 25.26 18.36
CA VAL A 291 17.99 26.20 18.80
C VAL A 291 17.37 27.48 19.32
N LEU A 292 16.44 28.07 18.56
CA LEU A 292 15.76 29.32 18.94
C LEU A 292 14.92 29.17 20.21
N LEU A 293 14.32 28.00 20.43
CA LEU A 293 13.54 27.69 21.62
C LEU A 293 14.45 27.60 22.88
N LEU A 294 15.62 26.99 22.75
CA LEU A 294 16.48 26.68 23.86
C LEU A 294 17.41 27.85 24.24
N ASP A 295 17.73 28.74 23.28
CA ASP A 295 18.64 29.87 23.48
C ASP A 295 17.98 30.97 24.33
N PRO A 296 18.48 31.30 25.51
CA PRO A 296 17.90 32.35 26.35
C PRO A 296 18.19 33.78 25.84
N ASP A 297 19.27 33.96 25.04
CA ASP A 297 19.72 35.27 24.61
C ASP A 297 19.00 35.71 23.32
N PRO A 298 18.18 36.83 23.35
CA PRO A 298 17.51 37.34 22.17
C PRO A 298 18.44 37.76 21.02
N GLN A 299 19.64 38.28 21.35
CA GLN A 299 20.61 38.70 20.33
C GLN A 299 21.20 37.49 19.61
N SER A 300 21.53 36.43 20.35
CA SER A 300 22.01 35.15 19.83
C SER A 300 20.95 34.50 18.92
N ARG A 301 19.66 34.49 19.31
CA ARG A 301 18.56 34.00 18.49
C ARG A 301 18.44 34.76 17.17
N ALA A 302 18.42 36.10 17.24
CA ALA A 302 18.34 36.93 16.03
C ALA A 302 19.52 36.63 15.08
N TYR A 303 20.73 36.56 15.61
CA TYR A 303 21.93 36.25 14.83
C TYR A 303 21.85 34.86 14.17
N CYS A 304 21.46 33.84 14.93
CA CYS A 304 21.32 32.46 14.43
C CYS A 304 20.29 32.39 13.28
N ALA A 305 19.11 33.04 13.44
CA ALA A 305 18.09 33.09 12.42
C ALA A 305 18.56 33.81 11.14
N GLN A 306 19.29 34.91 11.29
CA GLN A 306 19.87 35.65 10.16
C GLN A 306 20.93 34.83 9.40
N GLN A 307 21.84 34.19 10.12
CA GLN A 307 22.85 33.32 9.54
C GLN A 307 22.23 32.17 8.72
N TYR A 308 21.21 31.53 9.31
CA TYR A 308 20.49 30.46 8.60
C TYR A 308 19.79 30.97 7.33
N LEU A 309 19.13 32.15 7.40
CA LEU A 309 18.50 32.78 6.23
C LEU A 309 19.51 33.10 5.12
N GLN A 310 20.70 33.63 5.48
CA GLN A 310 21.76 33.94 4.50
C GLN A 310 22.24 32.68 3.76
N GLN A 311 22.35 31.57 4.47
CA GLN A 311 22.83 30.31 3.91
C GLN A 311 21.75 29.59 3.09
N HIS A 312 20.49 29.59 3.54
CA HIS A 312 19.43 28.74 3.00
C HIS A 312 18.32 29.49 2.25
N ARG A 313 18.26 30.83 2.36
CA ARG A 313 17.36 31.73 1.60
C ARG A 313 15.90 31.29 1.55
N SER A 314 15.39 30.66 2.62
CA SER A 314 14.04 30.10 2.67
C SER A 314 13.04 31.10 3.26
N LEU A 315 11.76 31.00 2.86
CA LEU A 315 10.67 31.78 3.46
C LEU A 315 10.41 31.35 4.92
N LEU A 316 10.65 30.08 5.25
CA LEU A 316 10.58 29.59 6.64
C LEU A 316 11.64 30.25 7.51
N ALA A 317 12.88 30.36 7.01
CA ALA A 317 13.95 31.08 7.70
C ALA A 317 13.66 32.58 7.83
N LEU A 318 13.12 33.21 6.78
CA LEU A 318 12.69 34.61 6.83
C LEU A 318 11.62 34.84 7.92
N LYS A 319 10.67 33.92 8.02
CA LYS A 319 9.67 33.97 9.11
C LYS A 319 10.34 34.00 10.48
N ARG A 320 11.36 33.16 10.72
CA ARG A 320 12.10 33.11 12.00
C ARG A 320 12.87 34.40 12.29
N VAL A 321 13.43 35.04 11.24
CA VAL A 321 14.08 36.36 11.39
C VAL A 321 13.07 37.42 11.80
N LEU A 322 11.86 37.40 11.26
CA LEU A 322 10.79 38.34 11.62
C LEU A 322 10.23 38.11 13.03
N GLU A 323 10.21 36.83 13.49
CA GLU A 323 9.80 36.44 14.85
C GLU A 323 10.86 36.78 15.90
N HIS A 324 12.15 36.86 15.51
CA HIS A 324 13.29 37.19 16.36
C HIS A 324 14.05 38.38 15.80
N PRO A 325 13.48 39.63 15.89
CA PRO A 325 14.05 40.77 15.26
C PRO A 325 15.37 41.24 15.93
N ALA A 326 16.38 41.51 15.11
CA ALA A 326 17.60 42.16 15.54
C ALA A 326 17.35 43.69 15.74
N PRO A 327 18.16 44.36 16.57
CA PRO A 327 18.12 45.81 16.66
C PRO A 327 18.27 46.47 15.27
N GLY A 328 17.33 47.37 14.90
CA GLY A 328 17.37 48.09 13.63
C GLY A 328 16.37 47.63 12.55
N LEU A 329 15.51 46.65 12.85
CA LEU A 329 14.40 46.29 11.97
C LEU A 329 13.29 47.37 11.92
N PRO A 330 12.46 47.40 10.81
CA PRO A 330 11.38 48.39 10.62
C PRO A 330 10.36 48.37 11.76
N ALA A 331 9.56 49.45 11.86
CA ALA A 331 8.51 49.62 12.86
C ALA A 331 7.59 48.39 12.95
N ALA A 332 7.03 48.13 14.12
CA ALA A 332 6.22 46.93 14.42
C ALA A 332 5.09 46.66 13.42
N GLU A 333 4.45 47.71 12.91
CA GLU A 333 3.38 47.58 11.90
C GLU A 333 3.89 47.03 10.54
N ALA A 334 5.07 47.51 10.09
CA ALA A 334 5.69 47.02 8.85
C ALA A 334 6.15 45.56 9.00
N THR A 335 6.66 45.21 10.18
CA THR A 335 7.05 43.81 10.49
C THR A 335 5.83 42.89 10.52
N ALA A 336 4.70 43.33 11.08
CA ALA A 336 3.45 42.57 11.10
C ALA A 336 2.89 42.35 9.67
N ALA A 337 2.95 43.36 8.81
CA ALA A 337 2.54 43.21 7.41
C ALA A 337 3.42 42.21 6.64
N MET A 338 4.75 42.26 6.85
CA MET A 338 5.69 41.28 6.28
C MET A 338 5.44 39.85 6.78
N GLN A 339 5.18 39.69 8.08
CA GLN A 339 4.83 38.38 8.65
C GLN A 339 3.56 37.82 8.03
N ALA A 340 2.51 38.66 7.90
CA ALA A 340 1.25 38.23 7.28
C ALA A 340 1.44 37.80 5.81
N ALA A 341 2.27 38.55 5.05
CA ALA A 341 2.59 38.18 3.67
C ALA A 341 3.36 36.84 3.57
N VAL A 342 4.37 36.65 4.43
CA VAL A 342 5.15 35.41 4.51
C VAL A 342 4.27 34.25 4.93
N ASP A 343 3.42 34.42 5.94
CA ASP A 343 2.49 33.38 6.40
C ASP A 343 1.51 32.95 5.29
N ASN A 344 1.03 33.93 4.51
CA ASN A 344 0.17 33.62 3.37
C ASN A 344 0.92 32.81 2.30
N ALA A 345 2.14 33.17 1.95
CA ALA A 345 2.98 32.46 1.00
C ALA A 345 3.35 31.06 1.48
N LEU A 346 3.48 30.86 2.79
CA LEU A 346 3.87 29.57 3.40
C LEU A 346 2.70 28.60 3.60
N ARG A 347 1.45 29.02 3.48
CA ARG A 347 0.28 28.16 3.77
C ARG A 347 0.32 26.80 3.05
N SER A 348 0.85 26.74 1.85
CA SER A 348 1.02 25.51 1.07
C SER A 348 2.39 24.87 1.21
N ARG A 349 3.41 25.59 1.67
CA ARG A 349 4.83 25.16 1.66
C ARG A 349 5.31 24.55 2.98
N GLN A 350 4.61 24.79 4.09
CA GLN A 350 4.88 24.18 5.40
C GLN A 350 4.41 22.73 5.50
N ARG A 351 4.39 21.99 4.39
CA ARG A 351 3.88 20.62 4.31
C ARG A 351 5.03 19.65 4.13
N TYR A 352 4.78 18.41 4.51
CA TYR A 352 5.57 17.27 4.08
C TYR A 352 5.00 16.70 2.78
N ARG A 353 5.82 16.13 1.94
CA ARG A 353 5.41 15.53 0.66
C ARG A 353 5.90 14.09 0.56
N CYS A 354 5.02 13.17 0.24
CA CYS A 354 5.37 11.79 -0.03
C CYS A 354 6.23 11.66 -1.29
N ALA A 355 7.41 11.05 -1.20
CA ALA A 355 8.30 10.86 -2.34
C ALA A 355 7.76 9.86 -3.36
N ALA A 356 6.87 8.93 -2.95
CA ALA A 356 6.32 7.91 -3.83
C ALA A 356 5.13 8.39 -4.67
N CYS A 357 4.18 9.16 -4.08
CA CYS A 357 2.94 9.55 -4.77
C CYS A 357 2.68 11.05 -4.81
N GLY A 358 3.50 11.88 -4.16
CA GLY A 358 3.34 13.31 -4.13
C GLY A 358 2.27 13.83 -3.15
N PHE A 359 1.61 12.98 -2.36
CA PHE A 359 0.61 13.41 -1.38
C PHE A 359 1.23 14.36 -0.36
N GLU A 360 0.58 15.52 -0.14
CA GLU A 360 1.05 16.57 0.75
C GLU A 360 0.24 16.61 2.05
N ALA A 361 0.94 16.75 3.19
CA ALA A 361 0.31 16.81 4.50
C ALA A 361 0.99 17.82 5.43
N ARG A 362 0.24 18.37 6.39
CA ARG A 362 0.79 19.28 7.41
C ARG A 362 1.60 18.58 8.48
N GLN A 363 1.27 17.31 8.72
CA GLN A 363 1.96 16.44 9.68
C GLN A 363 2.77 15.36 8.95
N TYR A 364 3.79 14.86 9.60
CA TYR A 364 4.58 13.74 9.12
C TYR A 364 3.79 12.43 9.24
N PHE A 365 3.82 11.61 8.19
CA PHE A 365 3.20 10.29 8.19
C PHE A 365 4.23 9.19 7.96
N TRP A 366 4.24 8.20 8.83
CA TRP A 366 5.03 6.98 8.66
C TRP A 366 4.41 6.05 7.62
N HIS A 367 3.08 6.05 7.52
CA HIS A 367 2.29 5.33 6.52
C HIS A 367 1.51 6.34 5.69
N CYS A 368 1.79 6.42 4.40
CA CYS A 368 1.18 7.41 3.53
C CYS A 368 -0.31 7.11 3.29
N PRO A 369 -1.24 8.04 3.60
CA PRO A 369 -2.66 7.80 3.35
C PRO A 369 -3.02 7.76 1.85
N GLY A 370 -2.18 8.31 0.97
CA GLY A 370 -2.42 8.32 -0.48
C GLY A 370 -2.03 7.03 -1.18
N CYS A 371 -0.78 6.58 -1.00
CA CYS A 371 -0.27 5.38 -1.67
C CYS A 371 -0.07 4.18 -0.76
N GLN A 372 -0.33 4.35 0.55
CA GLN A 372 -0.15 3.34 1.59
C GLN A 372 1.30 2.79 1.69
N GLY A 373 2.27 3.57 1.21
CA GLY A 373 3.69 3.24 1.37
C GLY A 373 4.20 3.62 2.76
N TRP A 374 5.03 2.77 3.34
CA TRP A 374 5.71 3.03 4.61
C TRP A 374 7.02 3.81 4.40
N GLU A 375 7.35 4.73 5.32
CA GLU A 375 8.59 5.53 5.32
C GLU A 375 8.83 6.29 4.00
N THR A 376 7.77 6.78 3.37
CA THR A 376 7.85 7.47 2.07
C THR A 376 7.96 8.99 2.19
N TYR A 377 7.91 9.53 3.40
CA TYR A 377 8.08 10.97 3.65
C TYR A 377 9.51 11.28 4.07
N PRO A 378 10.23 12.18 3.34
CA PRO A 378 11.45 12.77 3.87
C PRO A 378 11.15 13.58 5.13
N PRO A 379 12.03 13.62 6.14
CA PRO A 379 11.83 14.39 7.37
C PRO A 379 12.14 15.89 7.19
N ARG A 380 11.72 16.44 6.06
CA ARG A 380 11.93 17.85 5.65
C ARG A 380 10.66 18.42 5.10
N ARG A 381 10.51 19.73 5.23
CA ARG A 381 9.37 20.46 4.68
C ARG A 381 9.50 20.58 3.15
N LEU A 382 8.37 20.74 2.46
CA LEU A 382 8.33 20.85 1.00
C LEU A 382 9.23 21.99 0.47
N GLU A 383 9.27 23.14 1.19
CA GLU A 383 10.11 24.25 0.83
C GLU A 383 11.60 23.88 0.88
N GLU A 384 12.03 23.21 1.93
CA GLU A 384 13.43 22.78 2.09
C GLU A 384 13.86 21.82 0.98
N LEU A 385 12.95 20.91 0.57
CA LEU A 385 13.19 19.98 -0.53
C LEU A 385 13.34 20.71 -1.87
N SER A 386 12.59 21.81 -2.08
CA SER A 386 12.66 22.60 -3.32
C SER A 386 13.94 23.44 -3.43
N LEU A 387 14.66 23.66 -2.34
CA LEU A 387 15.94 24.37 -2.32
C LEU A 387 17.15 23.46 -2.52
N LEU A 388 16.95 22.15 -2.42
CA LEU A 388 17.99 21.13 -2.63
C LEU A 388 17.99 20.58 -4.06
N SER A 389 16.94 20.82 -4.83
CA SER A 389 16.80 20.47 -6.25
C SER A 389 17.34 21.60 -7.15
#